data_97515bd52f530216bea83008990eddba
#
_entry.id   97515bd52f530216bea83008990eddba
#
_cell.length_a   1.000
_cell.length_b   1.000
_cell.length_c   1.000
_cell.angle_alpha   90.00
_cell.angle_beta   90.00
_cell.angle_gamma   90.00
#
_symmetry.space_group_name_H-M   'P 1'
#
loop_
_entity.id
_entity.type
_entity.pdbx_description
1 polymer ?
#
loop_
_entity_poly.entity_id
_entity_poly.type
_entity_poly.pdbx_seq_one_letter_code
_entity_poly.pdbx_strand_id
1 'polypeptide(L)'
;MGKMIITAYTDGDFNSECKSALELPVNPAKVKLSKGIRYAEDKQLGSLNGSNVYVRYQPETFSFDCLFDMTNAMEDDDEKKPVHDAVNELEQRLYDYNTEGHRPSFVKVQYGDITFFGQLKTLETEYSLFDPDSIPLRAELKVTLTGYCSQKEEKKHFSKHSPDVSRLVTLKEG
;
A
#
# COMPACT_ATOMS: atom_id res chain seq x y z
N MET A 1 22.44 1.87 4.74
CA MET A 1 21.05 2.36 4.74
C MET A 1 20.17 1.31 4.09
N GLY A 2 19.08 0.92 4.74
CA GLY A 2 18.13 -0.04 4.15
C GLY A 2 17.42 0.58 2.94
N LYS A 3 17.28 -0.18 1.87
CA LYS A 3 16.47 0.21 0.71
C LYS A 3 15.00 -0.12 0.95
N MET A 4 14.11 0.60 0.26
CA MET A 4 12.70 0.22 0.23
C MET A 4 12.54 -1.04 -0.61
N ILE A 5 11.86 -2.04 -0.05
CA ILE A 5 11.63 -3.34 -0.67
C ILE A 5 10.13 -3.49 -0.92
N ILE A 6 9.77 -3.85 -2.14
CA ILE A 6 8.39 -4.10 -2.55
C ILE A 6 8.28 -5.55 -3.02
N THR A 7 7.41 -6.33 -2.38
CA THR A 7 7.16 -7.74 -2.71
C THR A 7 5.69 -7.90 -3.12
N ALA A 8 5.45 -8.58 -4.23
CA ALA A 8 4.11 -8.84 -4.74
C ALA A 8 3.65 -10.27 -4.40
N TYR A 9 2.37 -10.40 -4.04
CA TYR A 9 1.72 -11.66 -3.63
C TYR A 9 0.46 -11.92 -4.43
N THR A 10 0.12 -13.18 -4.63
CA THR A 10 -1.12 -13.60 -5.29
C THR A 10 -2.33 -13.54 -4.38
N ASP A 11 -2.10 -13.70 -3.07
CA ASP A 11 -3.16 -13.82 -2.06
C ASP A 11 -3.07 -12.70 -1.00
N GLY A 12 -4.21 -12.42 -0.37
CA GLY A 12 -4.31 -11.42 0.68
C GLY A 12 -3.81 -11.89 2.05
N ASP A 13 -3.42 -13.14 2.20
CA ASP A 13 -2.76 -13.66 3.40
C ASP A 13 -1.22 -13.50 3.31
N PHE A 14 -0.70 -13.00 2.18
CA PHE A 14 0.72 -12.73 1.92
C PHE A 14 1.63 -13.96 2.10
N ASN A 15 1.16 -15.13 1.70
CA ASN A 15 1.90 -16.37 1.80
C ASN A 15 2.55 -16.79 0.47
N SER A 16 1.94 -16.40 -0.66
CA SER A 16 2.37 -16.81 -2.00
C SER A 16 2.94 -15.63 -2.77
N GLU A 17 4.27 -15.52 -2.79
CA GLU A 17 4.96 -14.52 -3.61
C GLU A 17 4.78 -14.86 -5.09
N CYS A 18 4.32 -13.89 -5.89
CA CYS A 18 4.15 -14.06 -7.33
C CYS A 18 5.30 -13.48 -8.14
N LYS A 19 6.04 -12.55 -7.57
CA LYS A 19 7.22 -11.94 -8.20
C LYS A 19 8.29 -11.69 -7.13
N SER A 20 9.56 -11.78 -7.54
CA SER A 20 10.69 -11.50 -6.67
C SER A 20 10.61 -10.09 -6.07
N ALA A 21 11.10 -9.94 -4.86
CA ALA A 21 11.19 -8.64 -4.19
C ALA A 21 11.96 -7.63 -5.06
N LEU A 22 11.44 -6.42 -5.16
CA LEU A 22 12.08 -5.31 -5.84
C LEU A 22 12.68 -4.36 -4.81
N GLU A 23 13.96 -4.15 -4.86
CA GLU A 23 14.62 -3.06 -4.14
C GLU A 23 14.57 -1.80 -5.01
N LEU A 24 14.05 -0.70 -4.47
CA LEU A 24 14.08 0.56 -5.20
C LEU A 24 15.54 1.04 -5.35
N PRO A 25 15.97 1.43 -6.56
CA PRO A 25 17.33 1.93 -6.79
C PRO A 25 17.60 3.20 -5.99
N VAL A 26 16.59 4.07 -5.87
CA VAL A 26 16.64 5.30 -5.06
C VAL A 26 15.54 5.25 -4.01
N ASN A 27 15.90 5.47 -2.75
CA ASN A 27 14.93 5.53 -1.67
C ASN A 27 14.06 6.78 -1.78
N PRO A 28 12.75 6.69 -1.49
CA PRO A 28 11.89 7.87 -1.41
C PRO A 28 12.37 8.81 -0.30
N ALA A 29 12.35 10.11 -0.58
CA ALA A 29 12.72 11.14 0.40
C ALA A 29 11.72 11.21 1.55
N LYS A 30 10.47 10.86 1.30
CA LYS A 30 9.41 10.83 2.31
C LYS A 30 8.40 9.72 1.99
N VAL A 31 7.82 9.18 3.06
CA VAL A 31 6.68 8.29 3.00
C VAL A 31 5.55 8.87 3.84
N LYS A 32 4.32 8.68 3.42
CA LYS A 32 3.14 9.17 4.13
C LYS A 32 2.21 8.00 4.42
N LEU A 33 1.89 7.80 5.70
CA LEU A 33 0.89 6.86 6.17
C LEU A 33 -0.31 7.65 6.70
N SER A 34 -1.49 7.38 6.16
CA SER A 34 -2.73 8.05 6.58
C SER A 34 -3.72 7.02 7.12
N LYS A 35 -4.31 7.32 8.26
CA LYS A 35 -5.33 6.51 8.94
C LYS A 35 -6.57 7.36 9.12
N GLY A 36 -7.74 6.78 8.98
CA GLY A 36 -8.99 7.50 9.14
C GLY A 36 -10.09 6.67 9.79
N ILE A 37 -11.04 7.36 10.39
CA ILE A 37 -12.26 6.78 10.95
C ILE A 37 -13.43 7.48 10.28
N ARG A 38 -14.41 6.72 9.85
CA ARG A 38 -15.65 7.27 9.31
C ARG A 38 -16.69 7.35 10.42
N TYR A 39 -17.24 8.55 10.57
CA TYR A 39 -18.37 8.85 11.44
C TYR A 39 -19.58 9.22 10.59
N ALA A 40 -20.78 8.87 11.07
CA ALA A 40 -22.02 9.42 10.56
C ALA A 40 -22.44 10.59 11.46
N GLU A 41 -22.94 11.67 10.86
CA GLU A 41 -23.56 12.75 11.60
C GLU A 41 -24.98 12.34 11.96
N ASP A 42 -25.29 12.24 13.25
CA ASP A 42 -26.66 12.11 13.72
C ASP A 42 -27.28 13.51 13.76
N LYS A 43 -28.08 13.83 12.75
CA LYS A 43 -28.81 15.11 12.66
C LYS A 43 -30.05 15.03 13.55
N GLN A 44 -29.87 15.17 14.85
CA GLN A 44 -30.99 15.43 15.74
C GLN A 44 -31.42 16.89 15.56
N LEU A 45 -32.64 17.09 15.08
CA LEU A 45 -33.28 18.41 14.99
C LEU A 45 -33.33 19.06 16.39
N GLY A 46 -32.61 20.17 16.57
CA GLY A 46 -32.61 20.94 17.82
C GLY A 46 -31.43 20.68 18.75
N SER A 47 -30.46 19.84 18.40
CA SER A 47 -29.21 19.65 19.16
C SER A 47 -28.13 20.61 18.65
N LEU A 48 -27.51 21.36 19.56
CA LEU A 48 -26.35 22.21 19.27
C LEU A 48 -25.05 21.39 19.05
N ASN A 49 -25.02 20.14 19.48
CA ASN A 49 -23.92 19.19 19.29
C ASN A 49 -24.45 17.92 18.65
N GLY A 50 -24.32 17.79 17.32
CA GLY A 50 -24.51 16.53 16.65
C GLY A 50 -23.53 15.49 17.22
N SER A 51 -24.03 14.34 17.66
CA SER A 51 -23.16 13.25 18.08
C SER A 51 -22.59 12.54 16.84
N ASN A 52 -21.26 12.43 16.77
CA ASN A 52 -20.60 11.64 15.75
C ASN A 52 -20.75 10.15 16.10
N VAL A 53 -21.52 9.42 15.30
CA VAL A 53 -21.67 7.97 15.47
C VAL A 53 -20.59 7.24 14.66
N TYR A 54 -19.78 6.45 15.33
CA TYR A 54 -18.78 5.60 14.70
C TYR A 54 -19.43 4.67 13.66
N VAL A 55 -18.89 4.65 12.46
CA VAL A 55 -19.33 3.76 11.39
C VAL A 55 -18.31 2.65 11.15
N ARG A 56 -17.07 3.02 10.80
CA ARG A 56 -16.00 2.07 10.49
C ARG A 56 -14.63 2.75 10.46
N TYR A 57 -13.60 1.96 10.61
CA TYR A 57 -12.25 2.36 10.19
C TYR A 57 -12.17 2.44 8.68
N GLN A 58 -11.50 3.47 8.19
CA GLN A 58 -11.15 3.55 6.77
C GLN A 58 -9.88 2.74 6.52
N PRO A 59 -9.73 2.13 5.34
CA PRO A 59 -8.46 1.52 4.97
C PRO A 59 -7.33 2.55 5.08
N GLU A 60 -6.21 2.12 5.66
CA GLU A 60 -5.01 2.94 5.70
C GLU A 60 -4.52 3.22 4.28
N THR A 61 -3.88 4.36 4.07
CA THR A 61 -3.21 4.65 2.80
C THR A 61 -1.73 4.90 3.04
N PHE A 62 -0.90 4.32 2.20
CA PHE A 62 0.55 4.50 2.19
C PHE A 62 0.94 5.12 0.86
N SER A 63 1.62 6.27 0.88
CA SER A 63 2.07 6.93 -0.33
C SER A 63 3.53 7.36 -0.24
N PHE A 64 4.20 7.29 -1.37
CA PHE A 64 5.58 7.67 -1.53
C PHE A 64 5.86 8.10 -2.97
N ASP A 65 6.89 8.91 -3.14
CA ASP A 65 7.35 9.39 -4.43
C ASP A 65 8.72 8.77 -4.74
N CYS A 66 8.90 8.24 -5.95
CA CYS A 66 10.16 7.69 -6.45
C CYS A 66 10.66 8.55 -7.60
N LEU A 67 11.97 8.81 -7.63
CA LEU A 67 12.63 9.48 -8.75
C LEU A 67 13.64 8.51 -9.38
N PHE A 68 13.46 8.23 -10.66
CA PHE A 68 14.45 7.55 -11.48
C PHE A 68 15.12 8.58 -12.38
N ASP A 69 16.43 8.74 -12.24
CA ASP A 69 17.21 9.76 -12.95
C ASP A 69 18.49 9.15 -13.51
N MET A 70 18.64 9.24 -14.82
CA MET A 70 19.80 8.77 -15.55
C MET A 70 20.57 9.92 -16.20
N THR A 71 20.30 11.18 -15.85
CA THR A 71 20.99 12.33 -16.46
C THR A 71 22.49 12.37 -16.16
N ASN A 72 22.94 11.70 -15.08
CA ASN A 72 24.36 11.58 -14.72
C ASN A 72 25.01 10.27 -15.21
N ALA A 73 24.39 9.56 -16.14
CA ALA A 73 24.88 8.29 -16.68
C ALA A 73 26.10 8.42 -17.63
N MET A 74 26.79 9.56 -17.64
CA MET A 74 28.07 9.73 -18.35
C MET A 74 29.28 9.12 -17.62
N GLU A 75 29.10 8.61 -16.39
CA GLU A 75 30.10 7.80 -15.72
C GLU A 75 29.74 6.33 -15.92
N ASP A 76 30.67 5.58 -16.51
CA ASP A 76 30.64 4.14 -16.85
C ASP A 76 30.06 3.26 -15.72
N ASP A 77 28.74 3.18 -15.64
CA ASP A 77 28.04 2.28 -14.75
C ASP A 77 27.17 1.36 -15.64
N ASP A 78 27.78 0.29 -16.15
CA ASP A 78 27.14 -0.74 -16.98
C ASP A 78 25.93 -1.42 -16.29
N GLU A 79 25.65 -1.09 -15.02
CA GLU A 79 24.55 -1.65 -14.25
C GLU A 79 23.28 -0.76 -14.22
N LYS A 80 23.32 0.46 -14.76
CA LYS A 80 22.12 1.33 -14.74
C LYS A 80 21.11 0.91 -15.80
N LYS A 81 20.00 0.39 -15.33
CA LYS A 81 18.85 0.07 -16.20
C LYS A 81 18.24 1.34 -16.78
N PRO A 82 17.79 1.34 -18.05
CA PRO A 82 17.02 2.44 -18.61
C PRO A 82 15.85 2.83 -17.70
N VAL A 83 15.54 4.13 -17.62
CA VAL A 83 14.43 4.63 -16.80
C VAL A 83 13.13 3.89 -17.08
N HIS A 84 12.84 3.63 -18.34
CA HIS A 84 11.66 2.88 -18.77
C HIS A 84 11.60 1.46 -18.17
N ASP A 85 12.73 0.76 -18.13
CA ASP A 85 12.81 -0.60 -17.59
C ASP A 85 12.59 -0.60 -16.05
N ALA A 86 13.16 0.39 -15.35
CA ALA A 86 12.96 0.55 -13.92
C ALA A 86 11.49 0.85 -13.58
N VAL A 87 10.83 1.69 -14.38
CA VAL A 87 9.39 1.98 -14.25
C VAL A 87 8.57 0.71 -14.51
N ASN A 88 8.86 -0.02 -15.59
CA ASN A 88 8.17 -1.26 -15.93
C ASN A 88 8.31 -2.32 -14.83
N GLU A 89 9.48 -2.46 -14.23
CA GLU A 89 9.68 -3.40 -13.11
C GLU A 89 8.81 -3.07 -11.90
N LEU A 90 8.62 -1.80 -11.60
CA LEU A 90 7.73 -1.35 -10.53
C LEU A 90 6.26 -1.58 -10.90
N GLU A 91 5.85 -1.20 -12.12
CA GLU A 91 4.50 -1.41 -12.62
C GLU A 91 4.10 -2.89 -12.62
N GLN A 92 4.98 -3.77 -13.06
CA GLN A 92 4.74 -5.21 -13.04
C GLN A 92 4.44 -5.78 -11.66
N ARG A 93 4.94 -5.17 -10.61
CA ARG A 93 4.69 -5.62 -9.22
C ARG A 93 3.45 -5.00 -8.62
N LEU A 94 3.15 -3.76 -9.00
CA LEU A 94 2.05 -2.99 -8.41
C LEU A 94 0.76 -3.07 -9.20
N TYR A 95 0.85 -3.00 -10.53
CA TYR A 95 -0.30 -2.77 -11.41
C TYR A 95 -0.72 -3.98 -12.24
N ASP A 96 0.23 -4.83 -12.62
CA ASP A 96 -0.08 -5.95 -13.50
C ASP A 96 -1.11 -6.90 -12.92
N TYR A 97 -1.97 -7.36 -13.82
CA TYR A 97 -2.97 -8.36 -13.50
C TYR A 97 -2.32 -9.71 -13.23
N ASN A 98 -2.62 -10.28 -12.09
CA ASN A 98 -2.17 -11.61 -11.74
C ASN A 98 -3.15 -12.66 -12.28
N THR A 99 -2.69 -13.49 -13.21
CA THR A 99 -3.50 -14.54 -13.85
C THR A 99 -3.96 -15.61 -12.87
N GLU A 100 -3.17 -15.93 -11.85
CA GLU A 100 -3.52 -16.94 -10.85
C GLU A 100 -4.59 -16.43 -9.87
N GLY A 101 -4.49 -15.17 -9.46
CA GLY A 101 -5.45 -14.54 -8.53
C GLY A 101 -6.63 -13.87 -9.20
N HIS A 102 -6.65 -13.74 -10.54
CA HIS A 102 -7.65 -12.99 -11.31
C HIS A 102 -7.90 -11.56 -10.82
N ARG A 103 -6.84 -10.90 -10.35
CA ARG A 103 -6.86 -9.53 -9.79
C ARG A 103 -5.45 -8.95 -9.75
N PRO A 104 -5.30 -7.63 -9.53
CA PRO A 104 -4.01 -7.03 -9.23
C PRO A 104 -3.37 -7.66 -7.99
N SER A 105 -2.04 -7.71 -7.97
CA SER A 105 -1.29 -8.31 -6.88
C SER A 105 -1.52 -7.58 -5.56
N PHE A 106 -1.42 -8.31 -4.46
CA PHE A 106 -1.21 -7.73 -3.14
C PHE A 106 0.25 -7.37 -2.97
N VAL A 107 0.55 -6.32 -2.25
CA VAL A 107 1.92 -5.85 -2.07
C VAL A 107 2.26 -5.66 -0.60
N LYS A 108 3.48 -6.06 -0.27
CA LYS A 108 4.12 -5.78 1.00
C LYS A 108 5.24 -4.78 0.74
N VAL A 109 5.20 -3.65 1.40
CA VAL A 109 6.26 -2.64 1.37
C VAL A 109 7.00 -2.66 2.69
N GLN A 110 8.33 -2.73 2.63
CA GLN A 110 9.21 -2.65 3.79
C GLN A 110 10.20 -1.52 3.59
N TYR A 111 10.24 -0.59 4.55
CA TYR A 111 11.18 0.51 4.54
C TYR A 111 11.62 0.86 5.96
N GLY A 112 12.83 0.48 6.33
CA GLY A 112 13.29 0.52 7.72
C GLY A 112 12.37 -0.29 8.62
N ASP A 113 11.85 0.34 9.67
CA ASP A 113 10.91 -0.27 10.62
C ASP A 113 9.45 -0.26 10.15
N ILE A 114 9.18 0.37 8.99
CA ILE A 114 7.83 0.47 8.44
C ILE A 114 7.56 -0.74 7.58
N THR A 115 6.49 -1.47 7.90
CA THR A 115 5.94 -2.53 7.05
C THR A 115 4.49 -2.22 6.75
N PHE A 116 4.12 -2.22 5.48
CA PHE A 116 2.77 -1.95 5.02
C PHE A 116 2.29 -3.06 4.09
N PHE A 117 1.04 -3.49 4.29
CA PHE A 117 0.36 -4.50 3.48
C PHE A 117 -0.83 -3.87 2.78
N GLY A 118 -0.93 -4.04 1.48
CA GLY A 118 -2.02 -3.42 0.74
C GLY A 118 -2.06 -3.78 -0.73
N GLN A 119 -2.75 -2.95 -1.48
CA GLN A 119 -2.89 -3.03 -2.93
C GLN A 119 -2.71 -1.65 -3.55
N LEU A 120 -2.38 -1.61 -4.83
CA LEU A 120 -2.26 -0.35 -5.55
C LEU A 120 -3.62 0.36 -5.60
N LYS A 121 -3.62 1.64 -5.25
CA LYS A 121 -4.76 2.53 -5.43
C LYS A 121 -4.57 3.44 -6.65
N THR A 122 -3.42 4.13 -6.71
CA THR A 122 -3.05 4.98 -7.85
C THR A 122 -1.55 4.90 -8.08
N LEU A 123 -1.17 4.91 -9.34
CA LEU A 123 0.21 5.05 -9.81
C LEU A 123 0.21 6.13 -10.89
N GLU A 124 0.92 7.21 -10.63
CA GLU A 124 1.13 8.30 -11.57
C GLU A 124 2.60 8.31 -11.97
N THR A 125 2.86 8.33 -13.27
CA THR A 125 4.22 8.37 -13.82
C THR A 125 4.36 9.60 -14.69
N GLU A 126 5.33 10.44 -14.40
CA GLU A 126 5.69 11.62 -15.16
C GLU A 126 7.08 11.44 -15.74
N TYR A 127 7.18 11.43 -17.06
CA TYR A 127 8.46 11.36 -17.77
C TYR A 127 8.94 12.76 -18.11
N SER A 128 10.23 13.02 -17.93
CA SER A 128 10.86 14.30 -18.25
C SER A 128 12.30 14.10 -18.71
N LEU A 129 12.87 15.15 -19.33
CA LEU A 129 14.22 15.13 -19.86
C LEU A 129 14.42 13.97 -20.84
N PHE A 130 14.15 14.24 -22.10
CA PHE A 130 14.30 13.27 -23.17
C PHE A 130 15.65 13.49 -23.90
N ASP A 131 16.24 12.42 -24.34
CA ASP A 131 17.39 12.48 -25.23
C ASP A 131 16.96 12.85 -26.68
N PRO A 132 17.92 13.05 -27.63
CA PRO A 132 17.59 13.35 -29.02
C PRO A 132 16.77 12.25 -29.74
N ASP A 133 16.80 11.01 -29.24
CA ASP A 133 16.05 9.87 -29.76
C ASP A 133 14.68 9.73 -29.08
N SER A 134 14.28 10.71 -28.27
CA SER A 134 13.01 10.76 -27.51
C SER A 134 12.91 9.69 -26.42
N ILE A 135 14.03 9.20 -25.90
CA ILE A 135 14.08 8.28 -24.77
C ILE A 135 14.07 9.10 -23.47
N PRO A 136 13.18 8.80 -22.51
CA PRO A 136 13.12 9.54 -21.26
C PRO A 136 14.34 9.25 -20.38
N LEU A 137 14.97 10.30 -19.88
CA LEU A 137 16.12 10.23 -18.98
C LEU A 137 15.72 10.36 -17.51
N ARG A 138 14.50 10.81 -17.23
CA ARG A 138 13.98 10.96 -15.88
C ARG A 138 12.51 10.57 -15.82
N ALA A 139 12.14 9.85 -14.76
CA ALA A 139 10.75 9.58 -14.42
C ALA A 139 10.50 9.85 -12.93
N GLU A 140 9.43 10.55 -12.63
CA GLU A 140 8.91 10.75 -11.30
C GLU A 140 7.62 9.93 -11.15
N LEU A 141 7.57 9.06 -10.13
CA LEU A 141 6.43 8.20 -9.86
C LEU A 141 5.84 8.55 -8.51
N LYS A 142 4.51 8.73 -8.49
CA LYS A 142 3.72 8.89 -7.27
C LYS A 142 2.89 7.65 -7.06
N VAL A 143 3.21 6.92 -6.00
CA VAL A 143 2.55 5.66 -5.65
C VAL A 143 1.66 5.88 -4.44
N THR A 144 0.41 5.47 -4.54
CA THR A 144 -0.51 5.41 -3.42
C THR A 144 -1.08 4.00 -3.31
N LEU A 145 -0.89 3.38 -2.15
CA LEU A 145 -1.41 2.06 -1.83
C LEU A 145 -2.57 2.21 -0.84
N THR A 146 -3.54 1.31 -0.94
CA THR A 146 -4.60 1.16 0.05
C THR A 146 -4.32 -0.06 0.91
N GLY A 147 -4.44 0.08 2.22
CA GLY A 147 -4.21 -1.00 3.17
C GLY A 147 -5.19 -2.14 2.98
N TYR A 148 -4.69 -3.33 3.12
CA TYR A 148 -5.47 -4.55 3.12
C TYR A 148 -5.20 -5.32 4.41
N CYS A 149 -6.28 -5.66 5.10
CA CYS A 149 -6.25 -6.52 6.27
C CYS A 149 -6.97 -7.82 5.91
N SER A 150 -6.33 -8.95 6.12
CA SER A 150 -6.99 -10.23 5.87
C SER A 150 -8.12 -10.44 6.88
N GLN A 151 -9.15 -11.21 6.48
CA GLN A 151 -10.26 -11.53 7.38
C GLN A 151 -9.81 -12.24 8.67
N LYS A 152 -8.69 -12.96 8.61
CA LYS A 152 -8.10 -13.61 9.79
C LYS A 152 -7.50 -12.60 10.77
N GLU A 153 -6.82 -11.58 10.25
CA GLU A 153 -6.24 -10.51 11.07
C GLU A 153 -7.33 -9.60 11.63
N GLU A 154 -8.33 -9.29 10.83
CA GLU A 154 -9.50 -8.53 11.27
C GLU A 154 -10.21 -9.22 12.44
N LYS A 155 -10.46 -10.53 12.34
CA LYS A 155 -11.02 -11.32 13.43
C LYS A 155 -10.15 -11.32 14.67
N LYS A 156 -8.82 -11.44 14.53
CA LYS A 156 -7.89 -11.35 15.66
C LYS A 156 -7.92 -9.98 16.34
N HIS A 157 -8.04 -8.92 15.55
CA HIS A 157 -8.09 -7.55 16.09
C HIS A 157 -9.36 -7.32 16.90
N PHE A 158 -10.51 -7.74 16.36
CA PHE A 158 -11.78 -7.59 17.07
C PHE A 158 -11.96 -8.57 18.23
N SER A 159 -11.43 -9.80 18.16
CA SER A 159 -11.52 -10.76 19.26
C SER A 159 -10.74 -10.33 20.51
N LYS A 160 -9.70 -9.52 20.35
CA LYS A 160 -8.94 -8.97 21.49
C LYS A 160 -9.64 -7.81 22.19
N HIS A 161 -10.64 -7.20 21.57
CA HIS A 161 -11.33 -6.01 22.06
C HIS A 161 -12.84 -6.20 22.25
N SER A 162 -13.36 -7.40 21.95
CA SER A 162 -14.74 -7.74 22.26
C SER A 162 -14.82 -8.19 23.73
N PRO A 163 -15.50 -7.46 24.62
CA PRO A 163 -15.84 -7.99 25.92
C PRO A 163 -16.89 -9.08 25.66
N ASP A 164 -16.44 -10.32 25.63
CA ASP A 164 -17.34 -11.47 25.55
C ASP A 164 -18.09 -11.62 26.88
N VAL A 165 -19.21 -10.93 26.99
CA VAL A 165 -20.15 -11.07 28.13
C VAL A 165 -21.23 -12.08 27.73
N SER A 166 -20.84 -13.27 27.33
CA SER A 166 -21.73 -14.43 27.30
C SER A 166 -21.82 -15.00 28.70
N ARG A 167 -22.60 -14.36 29.60
CA ARG A 167 -23.06 -15.02 30.81
C ARG A 167 -24.19 -15.97 30.45
N LEU A 168 -23.87 -17.24 30.34
CA LEU A 168 -24.84 -18.32 30.40
C LEU A 168 -25.46 -18.32 31.84
N VAL A 169 -26.63 -17.72 31.96
CA VAL A 169 -27.46 -17.88 33.18
C VAL A 169 -28.21 -19.21 33.00
N THR A 170 -27.73 -20.26 33.62
CA THR A 170 -28.51 -21.49 33.84
C THR A 170 -29.59 -21.20 34.89
N LEU A 171 -30.83 -21.09 34.43
CA LEU A 171 -31.99 -21.15 35.32
C LEU A 171 -32.10 -22.59 35.83
N LYS A 172 -31.84 -22.77 37.15
CA LYS A 172 -32.27 -23.98 37.86
C LYS A 172 -33.78 -23.82 38.11
N GLU A 173 -34.56 -24.69 37.48
CA GLU A 173 -35.92 -24.96 37.94
C GLU A 173 -35.81 -25.59 39.32
N GLY A 174 -36.50 -24.95 40.26
CA GLY A 174 -36.77 -25.48 41.58
C GLY A 174 -38.12 -26.22 41.65
#